data_63d1e6c2155793678d6c08b16438051b
#
_entry.id   63d1e6c2155793678d6c08b16438051b
#
_cell.length_a   1.000
_cell.length_b   1.000
_cell.length_c   1.000
_cell.angle_alpha   90.00
_cell.angle_beta   90.00
_cell.angle_gamma   90.00
#
_symmetry.space_group_name_H-M   'P 1'
#
loop_
_entity.id
_entity.type
_entity.pdbx_description
1 polymer ?
#
loop_
_entity_poly.entity_id
_entity_poly.type
_entity_poly.pdbx_seq_one_letter_code
_entity_poly.pdbx_strand_id
1 'polypeptide(L)'
;VVPGTEQPLQSAEEALRVCEEIGFPVMLKASMGGGGKGMRLIHEKGEVVEAYHTARSESLSSFGDDTVYIEKFVEEPHHIEFQILGDNHGNVIHLFDRECSVQRRNQKIVEESPSPFLTADLRKEMGEKAVAAAKAVHYSGAGTIEFLVDKDRHFYFLEMNTRLQVEHPITE
;
A
#
# COMPACT_ATOMS: atom_id res chain seq x y z
N VAL A 1 -7.46 -3.44 0.30
CA VAL A 1 -6.28 -3.13 1.14
C VAL A 1 -5.49 -4.40 1.39
N VAL A 2 -4.23 -4.26 1.75
CA VAL A 2 -3.40 -5.37 2.21
C VAL A 2 -4.05 -5.99 3.47
N PRO A 3 -4.15 -7.33 3.58
CA PRO A 3 -4.64 -7.97 4.80
C PRO A 3 -3.82 -7.55 6.02
N GLY A 4 -4.48 -7.19 7.12
CA GLY A 4 -3.81 -6.69 8.31
C GLY A 4 -4.77 -6.42 9.46
N THR A 5 -4.24 -5.85 10.55
CA THR A 5 -5.02 -5.45 11.70
C THR A 5 -5.67 -4.08 11.48
N GLU A 6 -6.96 -3.96 11.81
CA GLU A 6 -7.68 -2.68 11.82
C GLU A 6 -7.48 -1.94 13.16
N GLN A 7 -7.18 -2.69 14.21
CA GLN A 7 -6.96 -2.16 15.56
C GLN A 7 -5.51 -2.36 15.99
N PRO A 8 -4.99 -1.51 16.86
CA PRO A 8 -3.65 -1.68 17.42
C PRO A 8 -3.52 -3.00 18.17
N LEU A 9 -2.38 -3.64 18.01
CA LEU A 9 -2.05 -4.85 18.77
C LEU A 9 -1.89 -4.55 20.26
N GLN A 10 -2.52 -5.37 21.09
CA GLN A 10 -2.52 -5.20 22.55
C GLN A 10 -1.47 -6.05 23.24
N SER A 11 -1.07 -7.17 22.64
CA SER A 11 -0.09 -8.09 23.22
C SER A 11 0.74 -8.84 22.19
N ALA A 12 1.86 -9.45 22.61
CA ALA A 12 2.67 -10.29 21.76
C ALA A 12 1.93 -11.59 21.35
N GLU A 13 1.06 -12.12 22.23
CA GLU A 13 0.23 -13.29 21.93
C GLU A 13 -0.80 -12.98 20.83
N GLU A 14 -1.41 -11.79 20.87
CA GLU A 14 -2.28 -11.32 19.80
C GLU A 14 -1.51 -11.16 18.48
N ALA A 15 -0.34 -10.54 18.51
CA ALA A 15 0.53 -10.40 17.37
C ALA A 15 0.85 -11.76 16.73
N LEU A 16 1.19 -12.75 17.56
CA LEU A 16 1.48 -14.10 17.08
C LEU A 16 0.28 -14.74 16.39
N ARG A 17 -0.91 -14.68 17.00
CA ARG A 17 -2.14 -15.22 16.41
C ARG A 17 -2.46 -14.56 15.07
N VAL A 18 -2.39 -13.22 15.01
CA VAL A 18 -2.65 -12.47 13.76
C VAL A 18 -1.65 -12.84 12.66
N CYS A 19 -0.36 -12.98 12.99
CA CYS A 19 0.65 -13.42 12.03
C CYS A 19 0.35 -14.82 11.46
N GLU A 20 -0.12 -15.75 12.32
CA GLU A 20 -0.50 -17.10 11.88
C GLU A 20 -1.74 -17.09 10.99
N GLU A 21 -2.71 -16.22 11.26
CA GLU A 21 -3.93 -16.05 10.46
C GLU A 21 -3.65 -15.45 9.08
N ILE A 22 -2.82 -14.39 9.03
CA ILE A 22 -2.43 -13.70 7.78
C ILE A 22 -1.45 -14.54 6.96
N GLY A 23 -0.60 -15.33 7.64
CA GLY A 23 0.51 -16.07 7.03
C GLY A 23 1.75 -15.22 6.77
N PHE A 24 2.94 -15.81 7.00
CA PHE A 24 4.23 -15.14 6.79
C PHE A 24 4.60 -15.00 5.30
N PRO A 25 5.46 -14.05 4.95
CA PRO A 25 5.99 -12.98 5.79
C PRO A 25 4.95 -11.89 6.08
N VAL A 26 5.15 -11.16 7.19
CA VAL A 26 4.32 -10.03 7.60
C VAL A 26 5.18 -8.80 7.92
N MET A 27 4.58 -7.62 7.82
CA MET A 27 5.19 -6.36 8.19
C MET A 27 4.55 -5.83 9.47
N LEU A 28 5.33 -5.65 10.52
CA LEU A 28 4.91 -4.95 11.72
C LEU A 28 5.24 -3.46 11.56
N LYS A 29 4.28 -2.60 11.78
CA LYS A 29 4.37 -1.15 11.55
C LYS A 29 3.99 -0.37 12.78
N ALA A 30 4.80 0.62 13.15
CA ALA A 30 4.43 1.63 14.15
C ALA A 30 3.40 2.60 13.56
N SER A 31 2.39 2.98 14.36
CA SER A 31 1.32 3.91 13.98
C SER A 31 1.85 5.25 13.46
N MET A 32 2.85 5.79 14.14
CA MET A 32 3.47 7.08 13.81
C MET A 32 4.70 6.90 12.88
N GLY A 33 5.00 5.65 12.46
CA GLY A 33 6.10 5.34 11.57
C GLY A 33 5.83 5.79 10.14
N GLY A 34 6.89 6.13 9.41
CA GLY A 34 6.80 6.50 7.99
C GLY A 34 8.16 6.53 7.33
N GLY A 35 8.21 6.42 6.00
CA GLY A 35 9.46 6.42 5.25
C GLY A 35 10.41 5.28 5.61
N GLY A 36 9.88 4.11 6.04
CA GLY A 36 10.64 2.94 6.44
C GLY A 36 11.10 2.93 7.92
N LYS A 37 10.80 3.98 8.70
CA LYS A 37 11.05 3.99 10.15
C LYS A 37 9.87 3.38 10.91
N GLY A 38 10.18 2.55 11.91
CA GLY A 38 9.15 1.85 12.70
C GLY A 38 8.50 0.68 11.95
N MET A 39 9.19 0.12 10.96
CA MET A 39 8.73 -1.03 10.18
C MET A 39 9.69 -2.21 10.39
N ARG A 40 9.14 -3.41 10.64
CA ARG A 40 9.90 -4.66 10.79
C ARG A 40 9.26 -5.77 9.97
N LEU A 41 10.07 -6.35 9.09
CA LEU A 41 9.69 -7.55 8.36
C LEU A 41 9.91 -8.77 9.27
N ILE A 42 8.91 -9.64 9.33
CA ILE A 42 8.91 -10.88 10.13
C ILE A 42 8.67 -12.02 9.17
N HIS A 43 9.63 -12.94 9.11
CA HIS A 43 9.59 -14.05 8.15
C HIS A 43 8.99 -15.33 8.76
N GLU A 44 9.10 -15.51 10.07
CA GLU A 44 8.64 -16.72 10.74
C GLU A 44 8.13 -16.48 12.17
N LYS A 45 7.42 -17.47 12.68
CA LYS A 45 6.77 -17.44 13.99
C LYS A 45 7.72 -17.09 15.15
N GLY A 46 8.96 -17.60 15.10
CA GLY A 46 9.94 -17.41 16.16
C GLY A 46 10.36 -15.96 16.38
N GLU A 47 10.21 -15.10 15.38
CA GLU A 47 10.62 -13.70 15.42
C GLU A 47 9.57 -12.76 16.02
N VAL A 48 8.29 -13.17 16.05
CA VAL A 48 7.15 -12.27 16.32
C VAL A 48 7.25 -11.57 17.68
N VAL A 49 7.51 -12.31 18.75
CA VAL A 49 7.50 -11.77 20.13
C VAL A 49 8.59 -10.73 20.30
N GLU A 50 9.81 -11.03 19.87
CA GLU A 50 10.95 -10.10 19.94
C GLU A 50 10.71 -8.87 19.07
N ALA A 51 10.24 -9.06 17.83
CA ALA A 51 9.90 -7.98 16.90
C ALA A 51 8.83 -7.05 17.50
N TYR A 52 7.78 -7.61 18.12
CA TYR A 52 6.71 -6.84 18.76
C TYR A 52 7.24 -5.92 19.87
N HIS A 53 8.02 -6.48 20.83
CA HIS A 53 8.56 -5.69 21.93
C HIS A 53 9.56 -4.63 21.46
N THR A 54 10.40 -4.98 20.50
CA THR A 54 11.40 -4.07 19.96
C THR A 54 10.73 -2.92 19.18
N ALA A 55 9.76 -3.21 18.33
CA ALA A 55 9.06 -2.19 17.57
C ALA A 55 8.30 -1.20 18.47
N ARG A 56 7.64 -1.69 19.52
CA ARG A 56 6.97 -0.83 20.51
C ARG A 56 7.95 0.09 21.24
N SER A 57 9.07 -0.47 21.71
CA SER A 57 10.11 0.30 22.41
C SER A 57 10.72 1.38 21.52
N GLU A 58 11.04 1.05 20.27
CA GLU A 58 11.56 2.00 19.28
C GLU A 58 10.53 3.09 18.94
N SER A 59 9.28 2.70 18.76
CA SER A 59 8.19 3.62 18.46
C SER A 59 7.96 4.60 19.61
N LEU A 60 7.91 4.10 20.84
CA LEU A 60 7.78 4.92 22.04
C LEU A 60 8.93 5.92 22.16
N SER A 61 10.16 5.46 21.96
CA SER A 61 11.34 6.33 22.09
C SER A 61 11.45 7.38 20.98
N SER A 62 10.99 7.05 19.77
CA SER A 62 11.13 7.91 18.58
C SER A 62 9.95 8.85 18.37
N PHE A 63 8.75 8.41 18.72
CA PHE A 63 7.50 9.10 18.39
C PHE A 63 6.61 9.41 19.61
N GLY A 64 6.93 8.85 20.80
CA GLY A 64 6.12 9.01 21.99
C GLY A 64 4.85 8.15 22.02
N ASP A 65 4.70 7.24 21.05
CA ASP A 65 3.57 6.32 20.87
C ASP A 65 4.09 4.91 20.59
N ASP A 66 3.64 3.92 21.34
CA ASP A 66 4.05 2.52 21.21
C ASP A 66 3.08 1.65 20.39
N THR A 67 2.11 2.29 19.74
CA THR A 67 1.07 1.65 18.94
C THR A 67 1.66 0.98 17.70
N VAL A 68 1.37 -0.31 17.52
CA VAL A 68 1.84 -1.11 16.37
C VAL A 68 0.72 -1.91 15.73
N TYR A 69 0.85 -2.14 14.43
CA TYR A 69 -0.07 -2.89 13.56
C TYR A 69 0.71 -3.96 12.79
N ILE A 70 0.00 -4.97 12.28
CA ILE A 70 0.55 -5.98 11.39
C ILE A 70 -0.19 -5.94 10.06
N GLU A 71 0.57 -6.05 8.96
CA GLU A 71 0.05 -6.24 7.61
C GLU A 71 0.76 -7.41 6.93
N LYS A 72 0.09 -8.06 5.98
CA LYS A 72 0.75 -8.99 5.06
C LYS A 72 1.88 -8.27 4.32
N PHE A 73 3.06 -8.88 4.30
CA PHE A 73 4.13 -8.39 3.43
C PHE A 73 3.93 -8.95 2.03
N VAL A 74 3.78 -8.07 1.06
CA VAL A 74 3.69 -8.42 -0.36
C VAL A 74 5.10 -8.50 -0.90
N GLU A 75 5.54 -9.70 -1.28
CA GLU A 75 6.89 -9.93 -1.80
C GLU A 75 6.98 -9.52 -3.26
N GLU A 76 8.06 -8.84 -3.62
CA GLU A 76 8.35 -8.39 -5.00
C GLU A 76 7.13 -7.77 -5.71
N PRO A 77 6.41 -6.83 -5.07
CA PRO A 77 5.19 -6.31 -5.64
C PRO A 77 5.48 -5.43 -6.86
N HIS A 78 4.60 -5.50 -7.86
CA HIS A 78 4.49 -4.43 -8.83
C HIS A 78 3.77 -3.24 -8.20
N HIS A 79 4.33 -2.05 -8.34
CA HIS A 79 3.70 -0.80 -7.96
C HIS A 79 2.99 -0.22 -9.19
N ILE A 80 1.69 -0.34 -9.20
CA ILE A 80 0.85 0.09 -10.32
C ILE A 80 -0.13 1.13 -9.85
N GLU A 81 -0.26 2.20 -10.61
CA GLU A 81 -1.12 3.30 -10.26
C GLU A 81 -2.04 3.71 -11.40
N PHE A 82 -3.21 4.24 -11.06
CA PHE A 82 -4.20 4.72 -12.02
C PHE A 82 -4.37 6.22 -11.90
N GLN A 83 -4.19 6.93 -13.01
CA GLN A 83 -4.47 8.35 -13.08
C GLN A 83 -5.98 8.58 -13.04
N ILE A 84 -6.44 9.36 -12.07
CA ILE A 84 -7.84 9.73 -11.88
C ILE A 84 -8.06 11.18 -12.29
N LEU A 85 -9.22 11.43 -12.88
CA LEU A 85 -9.73 12.77 -13.16
C LEU A 85 -11.20 12.83 -12.75
N GLY A 86 -11.51 13.70 -11.79
CA GLY A 86 -12.86 13.96 -11.29
C GLY A 86 -13.31 15.39 -11.57
N ASP A 87 -14.57 15.59 -11.96
CA ASP A 87 -15.18 16.91 -12.08
C ASP A 87 -16.00 17.30 -10.84
N ASN A 88 -16.54 18.51 -10.83
CA ASN A 88 -17.38 19.01 -9.74
C ASN A 88 -18.83 18.51 -9.82
N HIS A 89 -19.17 17.67 -10.80
CA HIS A 89 -20.51 17.13 -11.02
C HIS A 89 -20.61 15.65 -10.60
N GLY A 90 -19.52 15.07 -10.06
CA GLY A 90 -19.46 13.68 -9.62
C GLY A 90 -19.08 12.68 -10.72
N ASN A 91 -18.68 13.16 -11.90
CA ASN A 91 -18.11 12.28 -12.91
C ASN A 91 -16.63 12.02 -12.57
N VAL A 92 -16.25 10.76 -12.58
CA VAL A 92 -14.86 10.33 -12.34
C VAL A 92 -14.50 9.30 -13.40
N ILE A 93 -13.37 9.52 -14.04
CA ILE A 93 -12.76 8.59 -15.00
C ILE A 93 -11.33 8.26 -14.58
N HIS A 94 -10.76 7.19 -15.13
CA HIS A 94 -9.33 6.95 -15.10
C HIS A 94 -8.70 7.09 -16.49
N LEU A 95 -7.45 7.52 -16.53
CA LEU A 95 -6.64 7.69 -17.73
C LEU A 95 -5.57 6.61 -17.83
N PHE A 96 -5.98 5.36 -17.59
CA PHE A 96 -5.13 4.16 -17.55
C PHE A 96 -4.06 4.15 -16.45
N ASP A 97 -3.22 3.14 -16.52
CA ASP A 97 -2.25 2.77 -15.52
C ASP A 97 -0.82 3.19 -15.89
N ARG A 98 -0.01 3.33 -14.84
CA ARG A 98 1.44 3.45 -14.91
C ARG A 98 2.07 2.33 -14.09
N GLU A 99 3.12 1.73 -14.60
CA GLU A 99 4.01 0.79 -13.91
C GLU A 99 5.15 1.58 -13.29
N CYS A 100 5.24 1.56 -11.96
CA CYS A 100 6.20 2.35 -11.19
C CYS A 100 7.07 1.49 -10.26
N SER A 101 7.30 0.22 -10.60
CA SER A 101 8.04 -0.72 -9.73
C SER A 101 9.54 -0.45 -9.65
N VAL A 102 10.12 0.22 -10.65
CA VAL A 102 11.54 0.56 -10.62
C VAL A 102 11.75 1.76 -9.70
N GLN A 103 12.13 1.46 -8.47
CA GLN A 103 12.26 2.45 -7.41
C GLN A 103 13.62 2.37 -6.69
N ARG A 104 14.04 3.48 -6.11
CA ARG A 104 15.18 3.55 -5.21
C ARG A 104 14.73 4.15 -3.88
N ARG A 105 14.74 3.36 -2.82
CA ARG A 105 14.31 3.79 -1.48
C ARG A 105 12.89 4.39 -1.50
N ASN A 106 11.95 3.68 -2.15
CA ASN A 106 10.55 4.08 -2.36
C ASN A 106 10.36 5.34 -3.25
N GLN A 107 11.39 5.77 -3.97
CA GLN A 107 11.28 6.83 -4.96
C GLN A 107 11.18 6.20 -6.34
N LYS A 108 10.14 6.51 -7.09
CA LYS A 108 9.95 6.12 -8.49
C LYS A 108 11.08 6.69 -9.33
N ILE A 109 11.67 5.88 -10.23
CA ILE A 109 12.80 6.27 -11.10
C ILE A 109 12.46 6.06 -12.57
N VAL A 110 11.75 4.99 -12.89
CA VAL A 110 11.29 4.68 -14.24
C VAL A 110 9.81 4.35 -14.18
N GLU A 111 9.05 4.98 -15.04
CA GLU A 111 7.62 4.76 -15.20
C GLU A 111 7.31 4.36 -16.64
N GLU A 112 6.43 3.39 -16.80
CA GLU A 112 5.94 2.91 -18.10
C GLU A 112 4.41 3.01 -18.14
N SER A 113 3.84 3.33 -19.29
CA SER A 113 2.39 3.33 -19.51
C SER A 113 2.07 2.75 -20.89
N PRO A 114 1.18 1.77 -20.99
CA PRO A 114 0.56 0.99 -19.91
C PRO A 114 1.51 -0.05 -19.30
N SER A 115 1.21 -0.55 -18.09
CA SER A 115 2.00 -1.62 -17.45
C SER A 115 2.06 -2.88 -18.33
N PRO A 116 3.25 -3.42 -18.62
CA PRO A 116 3.38 -4.69 -19.32
C PRO A 116 2.96 -5.90 -18.47
N PHE A 117 2.87 -5.75 -17.16
CA PHE A 117 2.50 -6.81 -16.22
C PHE A 117 1.00 -7.08 -16.19
N LEU A 118 0.16 -6.06 -16.40
CA LEU A 118 -1.28 -6.18 -16.32
C LEU A 118 -1.88 -6.86 -17.56
N THR A 119 -2.76 -7.83 -17.34
CA THR A 119 -3.69 -8.30 -18.39
C THR A 119 -4.78 -7.26 -18.63
N ALA A 120 -5.46 -7.36 -19.77
CA ALA A 120 -6.56 -6.45 -20.11
C ALA A 120 -7.70 -6.51 -19.05
N ASP A 121 -8.03 -7.72 -18.57
CA ASP A 121 -9.07 -7.93 -17.58
C ASP A 121 -8.69 -7.34 -16.22
N LEU A 122 -7.46 -7.59 -15.76
CA LEU A 122 -6.97 -7.05 -14.49
C LEU A 122 -6.90 -5.52 -14.54
N ARG A 123 -6.40 -4.94 -15.64
CA ARG A 123 -6.38 -3.49 -15.85
C ARG A 123 -7.77 -2.89 -15.76
N LYS A 124 -8.76 -3.53 -16.37
CA LYS A 124 -10.13 -3.09 -16.32
C LYS A 124 -10.67 -3.13 -14.88
N GLU A 125 -10.50 -4.24 -14.18
CA GLU A 125 -10.95 -4.40 -12.80
C GLU A 125 -10.31 -3.36 -11.87
N MET A 126 -8.99 -3.19 -11.94
CA MET A 126 -8.26 -2.21 -11.12
C MET A 126 -8.71 -0.78 -11.43
N GLY A 127 -8.91 -0.44 -12.69
CA GLY A 127 -9.40 0.88 -13.11
C GLY A 127 -10.80 1.16 -12.56
N GLU A 128 -11.72 0.18 -12.60
CA GLU A 128 -13.04 0.29 -12.00
C GLU A 128 -12.98 0.49 -10.48
N LYS A 129 -12.08 -0.21 -9.78
CA LYS A 129 -11.84 -0.01 -8.33
C LYS A 129 -11.25 1.35 -8.02
N ALA A 130 -10.31 1.84 -8.85
CA ALA A 130 -9.73 3.17 -8.70
C ALA A 130 -10.81 4.27 -8.83
N VAL A 131 -11.66 4.18 -9.84
CA VAL A 131 -12.80 5.10 -10.02
C VAL A 131 -13.78 5.01 -8.86
N ALA A 132 -14.10 3.80 -8.40
CA ALA A 132 -14.99 3.61 -7.26
C ALA A 132 -14.44 4.22 -5.97
N ALA A 133 -13.14 4.06 -5.69
CA ALA A 133 -12.49 4.66 -4.54
C ALA A 133 -12.55 6.20 -4.58
N ALA A 134 -12.25 6.80 -5.73
CA ALA A 134 -12.32 8.26 -5.88
C ALA A 134 -13.77 8.79 -5.74
N LYS A 135 -14.77 8.07 -6.28
CA LYS A 135 -16.18 8.42 -6.10
C LYS A 135 -16.65 8.34 -4.66
N ALA A 136 -16.18 7.34 -3.91
CA ALA A 136 -16.56 7.14 -2.51
C ALA A 136 -16.17 8.33 -1.60
N VAL A 137 -15.12 9.06 -1.96
CA VAL A 137 -14.65 10.25 -1.25
C VAL A 137 -15.04 11.56 -1.96
N HIS A 138 -15.93 11.50 -2.95
CA HIS A 138 -16.36 12.67 -3.73
C HIS A 138 -15.21 13.49 -4.31
N TYR A 139 -14.18 12.79 -4.82
CA TYR A 139 -12.96 13.42 -5.29
C TYR A 139 -13.20 14.25 -6.54
N SER A 140 -12.61 15.45 -6.56
CA SER A 140 -12.61 16.38 -7.69
C SER A 140 -11.19 16.87 -7.97
N GLY A 141 -10.77 16.85 -9.22
CA GLY A 141 -9.41 17.20 -9.65
C GLY A 141 -8.63 16.02 -10.22
N ALA A 142 -7.34 16.26 -10.49
CA ALA A 142 -6.40 15.22 -10.89
C ALA A 142 -5.81 14.53 -9.67
N GLY A 143 -5.84 13.21 -9.64
CA GLY A 143 -5.28 12.40 -8.56
C GLY A 143 -4.83 11.05 -9.07
N THR A 144 -4.21 10.26 -8.20
CA THR A 144 -3.71 8.94 -8.53
C THR A 144 -4.09 7.96 -7.43
N ILE A 145 -4.59 6.77 -7.83
CA ILE A 145 -4.80 5.63 -6.93
C ILE A 145 -3.67 4.65 -7.15
N GLU A 146 -2.93 4.35 -6.09
CA GLU A 146 -1.80 3.43 -6.09
C GLU A 146 -2.19 2.06 -5.55
N PHE A 147 -1.66 1.02 -6.20
CA PHE A 147 -1.85 -0.38 -5.84
C PHE A 147 -0.52 -1.12 -5.76
N LEU A 148 -0.45 -2.12 -4.88
CA LEU A 148 0.53 -3.19 -4.95
C LEU A 148 -0.12 -4.39 -5.63
N VAL A 149 0.58 -5.00 -6.59
CA VAL A 149 0.12 -6.21 -7.29
C VAL A 149 1.15 -7.30 -7.08
N ASP A 150 0.75 -8.43 -6.50
CA ASP A 150 1.64 -9.54 -6.26
C ASP A 150 1.92 -10.38 -7.53
N LYS A 151 2.82 -11.36 -7.42
CA LYS A 151 3.17 -12.27 -8.52
C LYS A 151 2.00 -13.10 -9.03
N ASP A 152 0.99 -13.33 -8.18
CA ASP A 152 -0.21 -14.09 -8.51
C ASP A 152 -1.33 -13.20 -9.05
N ARG A 153 -1.02 -11.90 -9.24
CA ARG A 153 -1.91 -10.85 -9.75
C ARG A 153 -3.07 -10.48 -8.84
N HIS A 154 -2.93 -10.73 -7.53
CA HIS A 154 -3.81 -10.09 -6.56
C HIS A 154 -3.36 -8.66 -6.34
N PHE A 155 -4.31 -7.74 -6.29
CA PHE A 155 -3.98 -6.33 -6.09
C PHE A 155 -4.56 -5.78 -4.80
N TYR A 156 -3.82 -4.86 -4.21
CA TYR A 156 -4.12 -4.25 -2.93
C TYR A 156 -4.02 -2.74 -3.05
N PHE A 157 -5.06 -2.02 -2.62
CA PHE A 157 -5.00 -0.56 -2.52
C PHE A 157 -3.89 -0.16 -1.54
N LEU A 158 -3.04 0.76 -1.98
CA LEU A 158 -1.94 1.31 -1.18
C LEU A 158 -2.33 2.69 -0.65
N GLU A 159 -2.47 3.67 -1.54
CA GLU A 159 -2.81 5.04 -1.16
C GLU A 159 -3.47 5.81 -2.31
N MET A 160 -3.95 7.02 -1.99
CA MET A 160 -4.41 7.99 -2.97
C MET A 160 -3.59 9.27 -2.86
N ASN A 161 -3.00 9.68 -3.97
CA ASN A 161 -2.36 10.99 -4.09
C ASN A 161 -3.37 11.99 -4.66
N THR A 162 -3.75 12.97 -3.83
CA THR A 162 -4.76 13.99 -4.17
C THR A 162 -4.15 15.20 -4.87
N ARG A 163 -3.28 14.97 -5.82
CA ARG A 163 -2.53 15.96 -6.58
C ARG A 163 -2.04 15.39 -7.89
N LEU A 164 -1.61 16.25 -8.79
CA LEU A 164 -0.84 15.85 -9.95
C LEU A 164 0.55 15.37 -9.51
N GLN A 165 1.08 14.34 -10.16
CA GLN A 165 2.39 13.76 -9.86
C GLN A 165 3.40 14.06 -10.96
N VAL A 166 4.71 13.91 -10.64
CA VAL A 166 5.81 14.16 -11.58
C VAL A 166 5.76 13.20 -12.77
N GLU A 167 5.31 11.97 -12.55
CA GLU A 167 5.19 10.90 -13.54
C GLU A 167 3.97 11.01 -14.47
N HIS A 168 3.12 12.03 -14.29
CA HIS A 168 1.95 12.25 -15.15
C HIS A 168 2.26 12.31 -16.66
N PRO A 169 3.38 12.92 -17.11
CA PRO A 169 3.66 13.03 -18.55
C PRO A 169 3.71 11.71 -19.31
N ILE A 170 4.03 10.57 -18.67
CA ILE A 170 4.03 9.28 -19.37
C ILE A 170 2.59 8.80 -19.66
N THR A 171 1.58 9.35 -19.00
CA THR A 171 0.17 9.07 -19.26
C THR A 171 -0.35 9.84 -20.50
N GLU A 172 0.16 11.04 -20.75
CA GLU A 172 -0.19 11.87 -21.91
C GLU A 172 0.37 11.32 -23.21
#